data_7d8785952a6df22d7469f532f7792dfa
#
_entry.id   7d8785952a6df22d7469f532f7792dfa
#
_cell.length_a   1.000
_cell.length_b   1.000
_cell.length_c   1.000
_cell.angle_alpha   90.00
_cell.angle_beta   90.00
_cell.angle_gamma   90.00
#
_symmetry.space_group_name_H-M   'P 1'
#
loop_
_entity.id
_entity.type
_entity.pdbx_description
1 polymer ?
#
loop_
_entity_poly.entity_id
_entity_poly.type
_entity_poly.pdbx_seq_one_letter_code
_entity_poly.pdbx_strand_id
1 'polypeptide(L)'
;HWQTHTSVCYCLYGSKRHMLLSIFNDYSMPFYKFGDILFLQKIERKDWVAFISQRFADTGKQISDELSGMIADKMKNHPYYTQQLSQQTWLRTSKECSEAIVNEAFNSLIGQLSLLFTNIIDSLTSRQISFLIAVADGVVNFSSKDILKHYQLGTSANIKNLKKATLEKDLIDILPGNTIEIQDPAFEYWLK
;
A
#
# COMPACT_ATOMS: atom_id res chain seq x y z
N HIS A 1 -20.56 -26.10 -10.73
CA HIS A 1 -21.90 -25.51 -10.73
C HIS A 1 -21.91 -24.09 -11.30
N TRP A 2 -21.06 -23.17 -10.91
CA TRP A 2 -21.11 -21.77 -11.37
C TRP A 2 -20.94 -21.63 -12.89
N GLN A 3 -20.10 -22.46 -13.50
CA GLN A 3 -19.86 -22.46 -14.97
C GLN A 3 -21.05 -22.85 -15.82
N THR A 4 -22.07 -23.47 -15.23
CA THR A 4 -23.28 -23.91 -15.93
C THR A 4 -24.44 -22.91 -15.85
N HIS A 5 -24.24 -21.82 -15.11
CA HIS A 5 -25.26 -20.78 -15.01
C HIS A 5 -25.21 -19.88 -16.25
N THR A 6 -26.34 -19.78 -16.95
CA THR A 6 -26.46 -19.00 -18.19
C THR A 6 -27.12 -17.64 -18.01
N SER A 7 -27.75 -17.40 -16.86
CA SER A 7 -28.50 -16.17 -16.57
C SER A 7 -27.85 -15.30 -15.47
N VAL A 8 -26.64 -15.68 -15.00
CA VAL A 8 -25.94 -15.00 -13.91
C VAL A 8 -24.53 -14.62 -14.36
N CYS A 9 -24.15 -13.38 -14.10
CA CYS A 9 -22.77 -12.92 -14.22
C CYS A 9 -22.14 -12.82 -12.82
N TYR A 10 -20.98 -13.43 -12.65
CA TYR A 10 -20.25 -13.40 -11.38
C TYR A 10 -19.14 -12.35 -11.44
N CYS A 11 -19.11 -11.44 -10.46
CA CYS A 11 -18.01 -10.52 -10.22
C CYS A 11 -17.38 -10.86 -8.86
N LEU A 12 -16.17 -11.39 -8.89
CA LEU A 12 -15.41 -11.75 -7.70
C LEU A 12 -14.32 -10.71 -7.50
N TYR A 13 -14.26 -10.08 -6.34
CA TYR A 13 -13.29 -9.04 -6.04
C TYR A 13 -12.67 -9.22 -4.67
N GLY A 14 -11.46 -8.71 -4.49
CA GLY A 14 -10.74 -8.73 -3.21
C GLY A 14 -9.45 -7.94 -3.29
N SER A 15 -8.95 -7.50 -2.13
CA SER A 15 -7.71 -6.76 -1.99
C SER A 15 -6.46 -7.65 -1.99
N LYS A 16 -6.60 -8.93 -1.62
CA LYS A 16 -5.48 -9.87 -1.54
C LYS A 16 -5.14 -10.43 -2.93
N ARG A 17 -4.35 -9.66 -3.67
CA ARG A 17 -4.00 -9.94 -5.06
C ARG A 17 -3.37 -11.33 -5.25
N HIS A 18 -2.39 -11.69 -4.41
CA HIS A 18 -1.71 -12.98 -4.50
C HIS A 18 -2.66 -14.16 -4.25
N MET A 19 -3.62 -14.01 -3.33
CA MET A 19 -4.62 -15.04 -3.05
C MET A 19 -5.56 -15.24 -4.24
N LEU A 20 -6.07 -14.15 -4.84
CA LEU A 20 -6.90 -14.24 -6.04
C LEU A 20 -6.16 -14.90 -7.19
N LEU A 21 -4.90 -14.50 -7.42
CA LEU A 21 -4.07 -15.13 -8.44
C LEU A 21 -3.86 -16.63 -8.20
N SER A 22 -3.65 -17.07 -6.97
CA SER A 22 -3.51 -18.50 -6.66
C SER A 22 -4.79 -19.29 -6.93
N ILE A 23 -5.96 -18.69 -6.71
CA ILE A 23 -7.25 -19.35 -6.96
C ILE A 23 -7.55 -19.49 -8.46
N PHE A 24 -7.25 -18.43 -9.26
CA PHE A 24 -7.66 -18.38 -10.66
C PHE A 24 -6.58 -18.78 -11.67
N ASN A 25 -5.29 -18.73 -11.30
CA ASN A 25 -4.18 -19.08 -12.18
C ASN A 25 -3.54 -20.44 -11.88
N ASP A 26 -3.85 -21.06 -10.76
CA ASP A 26 -3.37 -22.38 -10.43
C ASP A 26 -4.25 -23.46 -11.11
N TYR A 27 -3.64 -24.25 -11.97
CA TYR A 27 -4.32 -25.33 -12.71
C TYR A 27 -4.93 -26.40 -11.80
N SER A 28 -4.47 -26.54 -10.56
CA SER A 28 -5.00 -27.47 -9.58
C SER A 28 -6.28 -26.97 -8.89
N MET A 29 -6.61 -25.69 -9.07
CA MET A 29 -7.75 -25.06 -8.40
C MET A 29 -9.04 -25.16 -9.22
N PRO A 30 -10.21 -25.31 -8.56
CA PRO A 30 -11.50 -25.44 -9.23
C PRO A 30 -11.90 -24.26 -10.12
N PHE A 31 -11.34 -23.08 -9.87
CA PHE A 31 -11.62 -21.84 -10.59
C PHE A 31 -10.55 -21.47 -11.62
N TYR A 32 -9.65 -22.40 -11.95
CA TYR A 32 -8.64 -22.17 -12.98
C TYR A 32 -9.29 -21.72 -14.29
N LYS A 33 -8.88 -20.56 -14.80
CA LYS A 33 -9.44 -19.95 -16.02
C LYS A 33 -10.98 -19.76 -16.00
N PHE A 34 -11.56 -19.58 -14.82
CA PHE A 34 -13.01 -19.41 -14.70
C PHE A 34 -13.54 -18.11 -15.34
N GLY A 35 -12.71 -17.07 -15.45
CA GLY A 35 -13.08 -15.80 -16.05
C GLY A 35 -11.87 -14.90 -16.26
N ASP A 36 -12.14 -13.69 -16.74
CA ASP A 36 -11.10 -12.68 -16.95
C ASP A 36 -10.65 -12.05 -15.64
N ILE A 37 -9.36 -11.83 -15.50
CA ILE A 37 -8.77 -11.17 -14.34
C ILE A 37 -8.52 -9.71 -14.68
N LEU A 38 -9.19 -8.81 -13.95
CA LEU A 38 -8.99 -7.37 -14.05
C LEU A 38 -8.17 -6.86 -12.87
N PHE A 39 -7.02 -6.27 -13.15
CA PHE A 39 -6.20 -5.58 -12.14
C PHE A 39 -6.52 -4.10 -12.13
N LEU A 40 -7.14 -3.63 -11.05
CA LEU A 40 -7.32 -2.20 -10.83
C LEU A 40 -5.96 -1.59 -10.50
N GLN A 41 -5.59 -0.56 -11.25
CA GLN A 41 -4.40 0.24 -10.98
C GLN A 41 -4.67 1.25 -9.88
N LYS A 42 -3.59 1.79 -9.26
CA LYS A 42 -3.71 2.94 -8.37
C LYS A 42 -4.33 4.11 -9.14
N ILE A 43 -5.14 4.92 -8.47
CA ILE A 43 -5.71 6.15 -9.04
C ILE A 43 -4.56 7.10 -9.37
N GLU A 44 -4.58 7.69 -10.56
CA GLU A 44 -3.50 8.58 -10.98
C GLU A 44 -3.47 9.86 -10.12
N ARG A 45 -2.27 10.41 -9.92
CA ARG A 45 -2.07 11.64 -9.14
C ARG A 45 -2.96 12.79 -9.61
N LYS A 46 -3.11 12.96 -10.94
CA LYS A 46 -3.95 14.04 -11.51
C LYS A 46 -5.41 13.93 -11.09
N ASP A 47 -5.94 12.69 -11.04
CA ASP A 47 -7.32 12.43 -10.67
C ASP A 47 -7.54 12.67 -9.17
N TRP A 48 -6.52 12.34 -8.34
CA TRP A 48 -6.52 12.70 -6.92
C TRP A 48 -6.52 14.20 -6.70
N VAL A 49 -5.68 14.95 -7.43
CA VAL A 49 -5.63 16.41 -7.33
C VAL A 49 -7.00 17.01 -7.63
N ALA A 50 -7.59 16.65 -8.77
CA ALA A 50 -8.91 17.14 -9.16
C ALA A 50 -9.99 16.79 -8.12
N PHE A 51 -9.99 15.54 -7.64
CA PHE A 51 -10.96 15.08 -6.65
C PHE A 51 -10.84 15.81 -5.32
N ILE A 52 -9.63 15.96 -4.77
CA ILE A 52 -9.39 16.61 -3.47
C ILE A 52 -9.77 18.10 -3.56
N SER A 53 -9.28 18.81 -4.59
CA SER A 53 -9.57 20.23 -4.78
C SER A 53 -11.08 20.47 -4.90
N GLN A 54 -11.79 19.63 -5.65
CA GLN A 54 -13.25 19.73 -5.77
C GLN A 54 -13.96 19.51 -4.41
N ARG A 55 -13.54 18.49 -3.63
CA ARG A 55 -14.16 18.21 -2.31
C ARG A 55 -13.96 19.35 -1.29
N PHE A 56 -12.81 20.01 -1.33
CA PHE A 56 -12.59 21.21 -0.52
C PHE A 56 -13.51 22.34 -0.96
N ALA A 57 -13.59 22.61 -2.27
CA ALA A 57 -14.44 23.66 -2.85
C ALA A 57 -15.93 23.44 -2.55
N ASP A 58 -16.44 22.21 -2.64
CA ASP A 58 -17.82 21.83 -2.34
C ASP A 58 -18.26 22.25 -0.92
N THR A 59 -17.30 22.44 -0.01
CA THR A 59 -17.55 22.81 1.39
C THR A 59 -17.09 24.23 1.74
N GLY A 60 -16.76 25.05 0.72
CA GLY A 60 -16.33 26.43 0.89
C GLY A 60 -14.90 26.59 1.42
N LYS A 61 -14.10 25.52 1.38
CA LYS A 61 -12.67 25.54 1.72
C LYS A 61 -11.82 25.54 0.45
N GLN A 62 -10.57 25.97 0.58
CA GLN A 62 -9.63 26.04 -0.54
C GLN A 62 -8.38 25.25 -0.23
N ILE A 63 -7.88 24.54 -1.23
CA ILE A 63 -6.59 23.84 -1.23
C ILE A 63 -5.97 23.99 -2.62
N SER A 64 -4.67 24.22 -2.69
CA SER A 64 -3.98 24.31 -3.99
C SER A 64 -3.77 22.92 -4.60
N ASP A 65 -3.55 22.88 -5.93
CA ASP A 65 -3.25 21.65 -6.64
C ASP A 65 -1.93 21.02 -6.17
N GLU A 66 -0.95 21.86 -5.78
CA GLU A 66 0.32 21.38 -5.20
C GLU A 66 0.08 20.65 -3.87
N LEU A 67 -0.73 21.20 -2.98
CA LEU A 67 -1.03 20.58 -1.69
C LEU A 67 -1.90 19.34 -1.84
N SER A 68 -2.86 19.35 -2.78
CA SER A 68 -3.65 18.18 -3.14
C SER A 68 -2.75 17.06 -3.68
N GLY A 69 -1.78 17.40 -4.54
CA GLY A 69 -0.77 16.49 -5.03
C GLY A 69 0.15 15.98 -3.93
N MET A 70 0.58 16.84 -3.00
CA MET A 70 1.37 16.45 -1.83
C MET A 70 0.67 15.41 -0.96
N ILE A 71 -0.65 15.52 -0.76
CA ILE A 71 -1.44 14.51 -0.04
C ILE A 71 -1.37 13.16 -0.76
N ALA A 72 -1.60 13.16 -2.08
CA ALA A 72 -1.56 11.95 -2.90
C ALA A 72 -0.16 11.29 -2.90
N ASP A 73 0.89 12.11 -3.05
CA ASP A 73 2.29 11.65 -3.08
C ASP A 73 2.72 11.04 -1.73
N LYS A 74 2.39 11.70 -0.60
CA LYS A 74 2.68 11.17 0.75
C LYS A 74 2.08 9.78 0.97
N MET A 75 0.93 9.50 0.38
CA MET A 75 0.22 8.22 0.48
C MET A 75 0.38 7.33 -0.76
N LYS A 76 1.37 7.64 -1.64
CA LYS A 76 1.68 6.86 -2.86
C LYS A 76 0.45 6.52 -3.69
N ASN A 77 -0.49 7.45 -3.77
CA ASN A 77 -1.80 7.29 -4.46
C ASN A 77 -2.64 6.12 -3.94
N HIS A 78 -2.40 5.65 -2.70
CA HIS A 78 -3.17 4.56 -2.11
C HIS A 78 -4.59 5.04 -1.77
N PRO A 79 -5.66 4.43 -2.33
CA PRO A 79 -7.03 4.97 -2.25
C PRO A 79 -7.50 5.26 -0.82
N TYR A 80 -7.33 4.31 0.08
CA TYR A 80 -7.75 4.44 1.47
C TYR A 80 -6.99 5.56 2.21
N TYR A 81 -5.66 5.53 2.17
CA TYR A 81 -4.84 6.48 2.92
C TYR A 81 -4.85 7.89 2.33
N THR A 82 -4.95 8.02 1.00
CA THR A 82 -5.10 9.34 0.37
C THR A 82 -6.41 10.00 0.80
N GLN A 83 -7.52 9.26 0.85
CA GLN A 83 -8.79 9.78 1.35
C GLN A 83 -8.70 10.13 2.84
N GLN A 84 -8.10 9.26 3.65
CA GLN A 84 -7.96 9.46 5.09
C GLN A 84 -7.14 10.72 5.42
N LEU A 85 -5.99 10.91 4.75
CA LEU A 85 -5.17 12.11 4.91
C LEU A 85 -5.90 13.36 4.40
N SER A 86 -6.61 13.26 3.27
CA SER A 86 -7.42 14.36 2.75
C SER A 86 -8.49 14.80 3.75
N GLN A 87 -9.20 13.85 4.38
CA GLN A 87 -10.18 14.11 5.40
C GLN A 87 -9.56 14.77 6.65
N GLN A 88 -8.43 14.24 7.13
CA GLN A 88 -7.72 14.82 8.29
C GLN A 88 -7.22 16.24 8.00
N THR A 89 -6.76 16.50 6.79
CA THR A 89 -6.37 17.84 6.32
C THR A 89 -7.58 18.76 6.25
N TRP A 90 -8.68 18.30 5.67
CA TRP A 90 -9.92 19.06 5.55
C TRP A 90 -10.50 19.45 6.93
N LEU A 91 -10.49 18.54 7.90
CA LEU A 91 -10.95 18.82 9.28
C LEU A 91 -10.15 19.93 9.95
N ARG A 92 -8.85 20.05 9.68
CA ARG A 92 -7.95 21.06 10.25
C ARG A 92 -7.96 22.37 9.48
N THR A 93 -8.42 22.36 8.24
CA THR A 93 -8.51 23.55 7.41
C THR A 93 -9.76 24.35 7.79
N SER A 94 -9.60 25.62 8.18
CA SER A 94 -10.75 26.51 8.41
C SER A 94 -11.31 27.05 7.10
N LYS A 95 -10.51 27.79 6.33
CA LYS A 95 -10.89 28.38 5.04
C LYS A 95 -9.89 28.03 3.94
N GLU A 96 -8.62 28.20 4.18
CA GLU A 96 -7.53 27.95 3.23
C GLU A 96 -6.53 26.96 3.82
N CYS A 97 -6.19 25.94 3.05
CA CYS A 97 -5.22 24.92 3.44
C CYS A 97 -3.79 25.44 3.27
N SER A 98 -2.91 25.06 4.18
CA SER A 98 -1.47 25.31 4.08
C SER A 98 -0.68 24.01 4.18
N GLU A 99 0.57 24.06 3.78
CA GLU A 99 1.49 22.92 3.91
C GLU A 99 1.65 22.46 5.37
N ALA A 100 1.65 23.41 6.32
CA ALA A 100 1.72 23.10 7.75
C ALA A 100 0.52 22.24 8.19
N ILE A 101 -0.70 22.54 7.71
CA ILE A 101 -1.90 21.78 7.99
C ILE A 101 -1.81 20.36 7.42
N VAL A 102 -1.31 20.21 6.19
CA VAL A 102 -1.10 18.88 5.59
C VAL A 102 -0.10 18.05 6.40
N ASN A 103 1.01 18.65 6.81
CA ASN A 103 2.05 17.98 7.61
C ASN A 103 1.54 17.61 9.01
N GLU A 104 0.79 18.48 9.66
CA GLU A 104 0.15 18.19 10.95
C GLU A 104 -0.85 17.05 10.84
N ALA A 105 -1.72 17.08 9.82
CA ALA A 105 -2.68 16.01 9.53
C ALA A 105 -1.96 14.67 9.29
N PHE A 106 -0.89 14.68 8.53
CA PHE A 106 -0.09 13.51 8.25
C PHE A 106 0.55 12.92 9.51
N ASN A 107 1.23 13.74 10.31
CA ASN A 107 1.85 13.29 11.55
C ASN A 107 0.82 12.73 12.55
N SER A 108 -0.34 13.39 12.64
CA SER A 108 -1.45 12.91 13.47
C SER A 108 -1.99 11.56 12.98
N LEU A 109 -2.13 11.36 11.67
CA LEU A 109 -2.56 10.10 11.09
C LEU A 109 -1.58 8.97 11.38
N ILE A 110 -0.28 9.19 11.19
CA ILE A 110 0.77 8.21 11.50
C ILE A 110 0.76 7.89 13.01
N GLY A 111 0.63 8.90 13.87
CA GLY A 111 0.54 8.71 15.33
C GLY A 111 -0.67 7.86 15.74
N GLN A 112 -1.83 8.06 15.12
CA GLN A 112 -3.03 7.25 15.38
C GLN A 112 -2.87 5.79 14.97
N LEU A 113 -2.09 5.52 13.92
CA LEU A 113 -1.84 4.18 13.41
C LEU A 113 -0.69 3.46 14.13
N SER A 114 0.11 4.17 14.94
CA SER A 114 1.33 3.63 15.54
C SER A 114 1.08 2.39 16.40
N LEU A 115 -0.03 2.32 17.15
CA LEU A 115 -0.36 1.13 17.95
C LEU A 115 -0.64 -0.09 17.06
N LEU A 116 -1.33 0.11 15.93
CA LEU A 116 -1.55 -0.95 14.95
C LEU A 116 -0.21 -1.42 14.37
N PHE A 117 0.67 -0.52 14.01
CA PHE A 117 1.98 -0.83 13.44
C PHE A 117 2.89 -1.54 14.44
N THR A 118 2.85 -1.14 15.72
CA THR A 118 3.55 -1.84 16.80
C THR A 118 3.08 -3.30 16.90
N ASN A 119 1.77 -3.56 16.88
CA ASN A 119 1.23 -4.92 16.92
C ASN A 119 1.67 -5.75 15.69
N ILE A 120 1.80 -5.13 14.52
CA ILE A 120 2.34 -5.81 13.34
C ILE A 120 3.80 -6.21 13.59
N ILE A 121 4.64 -5.27 14.05
CA ILE A 121 6.06 -5.51 14.34
C ILE A 121 6.23 -6.60 15.40
N ASP A 122 5.43 -6.61 16.45
CA ASP A 122 5.49 -7.62 17.53
C ASP A 122 5.19 -9.04 17.02
N SER A 123 4.49 -9.17 15.91
CA SER A 123 4.20 -10.44 15.25
C SER A 123 5.34 -10.95 14.34
N LEU A 124 6.42 -10.18 14.18
CA LEU A 124 7.49 -10.43 13.23
C LEU A 124 8.79 -10.83 13.93
N THR A 125 9.59 -11.62 13.22
CA THR A 125 10.97 -11.88 13.64
C THR A 125 11.86 -10.68 13.34
N SER A 126 12.95 -10.50 14.09
CA SER A 126 13.92 -9.41 13.86
C SER A 126 14.42 -9.34 12.41
N ARG A 127 14.60 -10.49 11.73
CA ARG A 127 15.01 -10.52 10.32
C ARG A 127 13.91 -10.08 9.37
N GLN A 128 12.64 -10.36 9.68
CA GLN A 128 11.51 -9.87 8.89
C GLN A 128 11.37 -8.34 9.03
N ILE A 129 11.56 -7.82 10.23
CA ILE A 129 11.59 -6.37 10.47
C ILE A 129 12.73 -5.71 9.68
N SER A 130 13.95 -6.22 9.81
CA SER A 130 15.10 -5.72 9.04
C SER A 130 14.88 -5.79 7.53
N PHE A 131 14.22 -6.83 7.05
CA PHE A 131 13.88 -6.95 5.63
C PHE A 131 12.86 -5.88 5.20
N LEU A 132 11.82 -5.62 6.00
CA LEU A 132 10.84 -4.57 5.71
C LEU A 132 11.49 -3.18 5.73
N ILE A 133 12.40 -2.91 6.67
CA ILE A 133 13.18 -1.66 6.69
C ILE A 133 14.00 -1.52 5.40
N ALA A 134 14.69 -2.59 4.97
CA ALA A 134 15.44 -2.57 3.71
C ALA A 134 14.53 -2.31 2.49
N VAL A 135 13.31 -2.85 2.47
CA VAL A 135 12.31 -2.55 1.43
C VAL A 135 11.89 -1.07 1.49
N ALA A 136 11.61 -0.56 2.69
CA ALA A 136 11.22 0.84 2.90
C ALA A 136 12.32 1.82 2.46
N ASP A 137 13.58 1.46 2.66
CA ASP A 137 14.75 2.22 2.20
C ASP A 137 15.01 2.12 0.69
N GLY A 138 14.18 1.35 -0.04
CA GLY A 138 14.26 1.22 -1.49
C GLY A 138 15.37 0.28 -1.98
N VAL A 139 15.82 -0.67 -1.16
CA VAL A 139 16.81 -1.67 -1.57
C VAL A 139 16.23 -2.55 -2.68
N VAL A 140 16.98 -2.69 -3.77
CA VAL A 140 16.59 -3.53 -4.93
C VAL A 140 17.33 -4.88 -4.89
N ASN A 141 18.62 -4.87 -4.60
CA ASN A 141 19.45 -6.07 -4.58
C ASN A 141 19.69 -6.59 -3.16
N PHE A 142 18.75 -7.33 -2.62
CA PHE A 142 18.82 -7.89 -1.27
C PHE A 142 19.89 -8.96 -1.07
N SER A 143 20.48 -9.51 -2.15
CA SER A 143 21.47 -10.60 -2.08
C SER A 143 22.90 -10.09 -2.07
N SER A 144 23.15 -8.80 -2.19
CA SER A 144 24.51 -8.24 -2.10
C SER A 144 25.08 -8.41 -0.69
N LYS A 145 26.39 -8.67 -0.58
CA LYS A 145 27.05 -8.91 0.71
C LYS A 145 26.90 -7.71 1.67
N ASP A 146 26.97 -6.50 1.14
CA ASP A 146 26.88 -5.28 1.93
C ASP A 146 25.47 -5.09 2.51
N ILE A 147 24.41 -5.32 1.70
CA ILE A 147 23.02 -5.25 2.14
C ILE A 147 22.70 -6.34 3.17
N LEU A 148 23.14 -7.59 2.91
CA LEU A 148 22.95 -8.69 3.87
C LEU A 148 23.58 -8.37 5.23
N LYS A 149 24.77 -7.76 5.25
CA LYS A 149 25.47 -7.37 6.46
C LYS A 149 24.82 -6.14 7.12
N HIS A 150 24.52 -5.11 6.34
CA HIS A 150 23.96 -3.84 6.84
C HIS A 150 22.62 -4.05 7.55
N TYR A 151 21.68 -4.77 6.91
CA TYR A 151 20.37 -5.05 7.48
C TYR A 151 20.30 -6.37 8.27
N GLN A 152 21.40 -7.07 8.47
CA GLN A 152 21.47 -8.35 9.22
C GLN A 152 20.48 -9.41 8.69
N LEU A 153 20.31 -9.50 7.37
CA LEU A 153 19.35 -10.39 6.72
C LEU A 153 19.78 -11.87 6.71
N GLY A 154 21.00 -12.16 7.15
CA GLY A 154 21.58 -13.50 7.14
C GLY A 154 22.23 -13.83 5.81
N THR A 155 21.84 -14.93 5.16
CA THR A 155 22.39 -15.37 3.87
C THR A 155 21.44 -15.04 2.72
N SER A 156 21.95 -15.06 1.48
CA SER A 156 21.11 -14.87 0.28
C SER A 156 20.00 -15.92 0.18
N ALA A 157 20.19 -17.13 0.68
CA ALA A 157 19.16 -18.16 0.74
C ALA A 157 17.96 -17.76 1.63
N ASN A 158 18.20 -16.97 2.68
CA ASN A 158 17.14 -16.51 3.58
C ASN A 158 16.19 -15.50 2.92
N ILE A 159 16.66 -14.75 1.92
CA ILE A 159 15.86 -13.70 1.25
C ILE A 159 14.60 -14.28 0.65
N LYS A 160 14.66 -15.46 0.03
CA LYS A 160 13.46 -16.12 -0.52
C LYS A 160 12.41 -16.39 0.57
N ASN A 161 12.83 -16.84 1.74
CA ASN A 161 11.93 -17.12 2.85
C ASN A 161 11.38 -15.85 3.48
N LEU A 162 12.19 -14.78 3.60
CA LEU A 162 11.75 -13.48 4.09
C LEU A 162 10.69 -12.87 3.16
N LYS A 163 10.93 -12.88 1.85
CA LYS A 163 9.94 -12.44 0.84
C LYS A 163 8.63 -13.22 0.96
N LYS A 164 8.71 -14.56 1.01
CA LYS A 164 7.54 -15.42 1.13
C LYS A 164 6.75 -15.11 2.41
N ALA A 165 7.42 -15.09 3.55
CA ALA A 165 6.77 -14.88 4.84
C ALA A 165 6.12 -13.48 4.98
N THR A 166 6.74 -12.43 4.43
CA THR A 166 6.18 -11.07 4.47
C THR A 166 5.07 -10.87 3.43
N LEU A 167 5.13 -11.57 2.30
CA LEU A 167 4.05 -11.61 1.31
C LEU A 167 2.80 -12.34 1.84
N GLU A 168 2.98 -13.49 2.49
CA GLU A 168 1.87 -14.26 3.12
C GLU A 168 1.18 -13.49 4.25
N LYS A 169 1.88 -12.54 4.86
CA LYS A 169 1.32 -11.62 5.87
C LYS A 169 0.73 -10.34 5.28
N ASP A 170 0.65 -10.21 3.96
CA ASP A 170 0.17 -9.02 3.24
C ASP A 170 0.93 -7.71 3.61
N LEU A 171 2.23 -7.81 3.95
CA LEU A 171 3.05 -6.64 4.30
C LEU A 171 3.77 -6.05 3.09
N ILE A 172 4.04 -6.88 2.09
CA ILE A 172 4.67 -6.46 0.84
C ILE A 172 3.85 -6.89 -0.36
N ASP A 173 4.05 -6.21 -1.49
CA ASP A 173 3.61 -6.67 -2.81
C ASP A 173 4.83 -6.86 -3.73
N ILE A 174 4.72 -7.80 -4.67
CA ILE A 174 5.74 -8.04 -5.68
C ILE A 174 5.18 -7.58 -7.02
N LEU A 175 5.71 -6.49 -7.52
CA LEU A 175 5.31 -5.88 -8.77
C LEU A 175 5.99 -6.55 -9.98
N PRO A 176 5.51 -6.29 -11.21
CA PRO A 176 6.21 -6.70 -12.42
C PRO A 176 7.69 -6.28 -12.40
N GLY A 177 8.59 -7.16 -12.81
CA GLY A 177 10.03 -6.93 -12.71
C GLY A 177 10.65 -7.28 -11.35
N ASN A 178 9.91 -7.99 -10.48
CA ASN A 178 10.35 -8.38 -9.13
C ASN A 178 10.67 -7.22 -8.16
N THR A 179 10.15 -6.03 -8.46
CA THR A 179 10.23 -4.92 -7.53
C THR A 179 9.34 -5.20 -6.33
N ILE A 180 9.86 -4.98 -5.13
CA ILE A 180 9.13 -5.19 -3.88
C ILE A 180 8.75 -3.82 -3.32
N GLU A 181 7.49 -3.67 -2.94
CA GLU A 181 7.03 -2.50 -2.19
C GLU A 181 6.26 -2.92 -0.94
N ILE A 182 6.25 -2.06 0.07
CA ILE A 182 5.36 -2.22 1.22
C ILE A 182 3.95 -1.85 0.78
N GLN A 183 2.98 -2.72 1.09
CA GLN A 183 1.59 -2.50 0.67
C GLN A 183 0.97 -1.25 1.31
N ASP A 184 1.27 -1.03 2.59
CA ASP A 184 0.73 0.08 3.38
C ASP A 184 1.71 1.25 3.41
N PRO A 185 1.44 2.37 2.70
CA PRO A 185 2.33 3.51 2.66
C PRO A 185 2.48 4.23 4.01
N ALA A 186 1.46 4.17 4.89
CA ALA A 186 1.57 4.74 6.22
C ALA A 186 2.48 3.89 7.11
N PHE A 187 2.40 2.56 7.00
CA PHE A 187 3.31 1.65 7.67
C PHE A 187 4.75 1.81 7.16
N GLU A 188 4.94 1.93 5.84
CA GLU A 188 6.26 2.19 5.27
C GLU A 188 6.89 3.48 5.82
N TYR A 189 6.09 4.54 5.92
CA TYR A 189 6.58 5.80 6.50
C TYR A 189 6.93 5.64 7.98
N TRP A 190 6.12 4.91 8.74
CA TRP A 190 6.33 4.69 10.17
C TRP A 190 7.59 3.83 10.45
N LEU A 191 7.98 2.94 9.54
CA LEU A 191 9.19 2.11 9.63
C LEU A 191 10.51 2.90 9.47
N LYS A 192 10.47 4.07 8.80
CA LYS A 192 11.61 4.97 8.57
C LYS A 192 11.89 5.86 9.76
#